data_bd7ed2621e692fb94b6161eaccb3c9ec
#
_entry.id   bd7ed2621e692fb94b6161eaccb3c9ec
#
_cell.length_a   1.000
_cell.length_b   1.000
_cell.length_c   1.000
_cell.angle_alpha   90.00
_cell.angle_beta   90.00
_cell.angle_gamma   90.00
#
_symmetry.space_group_name_H-M   'P 1'
#
loop_
_entity.id
_entity.type
_entity.pdbx_description
1 polymer ?
#
loop_
_entity_poly.entity_id
_entity_poly.type
_entity_poly.pdbx_seq_one_letter_code
_entity_poly.pdbx_strand_id
1 'polypeptide(L)'
;PLPNPVQYFGFDTEKTAPQLAHYNTEGIVCPECHGILTYQLNTYANLGDYICESCGFHRPPLTVAVDELTELTNTSSHFKINGTNYHINIGGLYNIYNALAAVAVAHYFDVSPDVIKRGFDKSKAVFGRQETFKIGDKECTLVLIKNPVGATQAIEMIKLAPYPFSLSVLLNANYADGIDTSWIWDADFEQITQMDIPEINAGGVRHSEIARRLRVTGYPADQITENAKLEDVFTQIKGQTTPHAYILATYTAMLEFRELLAQEHLIEKEMN
;
A
#
# COMPACT_ATOMS: atom_id res chain seq x y z
N PRO A 1 -2.55 -14.68 28.03
CA PRO A 1 -3.48 -15.40 27.16
C PRO A 1 -4.83 -14.69 27.14
N LEU A 2 -5.46 -14.57 25.95
CA LEU A 2 -6.80 -14.03 25.83
C LEU A 2 -7.80 -15.06 26.34
N PRO A 3 -8.89 -14.62 27.04
CA PRO A 3 -9.88 -15.55 27.59
C PRO A 3 -10.78 -16.19 26.52
N ASN A 4 -10.82 -15.61 25.33
CA ASN A 4 -11.65 -16.08 24.21
C ASN A 4 -10.81 -16.88 23.20
N PRO A 5 -11.44 -17.77 22.40
CA PRO A 5 -10.78 -18.42 21.28
C PRO A 5 -10.17 -17.38 20.33
N VAL A 6 -8.94 -17.64 19.89
CA VAL A 6 -8.19 -16.76 18.98
C VAL A 6 -7.99 -17.48 17.67
N GLN A 7 -8.27 -16.78 16.56
CA GLN A 7 -7.97 -17.22 15.22
C GLN A 7 -6.85 -16.37 14.66
N TYR A 8 -5.87 -17.00 14.02
CA TYR A 8 -4.77 -16.32 13.33
C TYR A 8 -4.92 -16.46 11.84
N PHE A 9 -4.63 -15.40 11.12
CA PHE A 9 -4.63 -15.39 9.66
C PHE A 9 -3.33 -14.81 9.10
N GLY A 10 -2.97 -15.22 7.89
CA GLY A 10 -1.74 -14.76 7.24
C GLY A 10 -1.43 -15.57 5.98
N PHE A 11 -0.19 -15.47 5.53
CA PHE A 11 0.30 -16.25 4.40
C PHE A 11 1.04 -17.50 4.88
N ASP A 12 0.81 -18.61 4.19
CA ASP A 12 1.51 -19.87 4.38
C ASP A 12 1.91 -20.47 3.01
N THR A 13 2.43 -19.61 2.15
CA THR A 13 2.96 -19.95 0.84
C THR A 13 4.37 -20.53 0.95
N GLU A 14 5.06 -20.70 -0.19
CA GLU A 14 6.42 -21.25 -0.23
C GLU A 14 7.38 -20.51 0.73
N LYS A 15 8.14 -21.29 1.49
CA LYS A 15 9.08 -20.79 2.49
C LYS A 15 10.50 -20.80 1.95
N THR A 16 11.27 -19.82 2.37
CA THR A 16 12.70 -19.71 2.06
C THR A 16 13.56 -20.14 3.27
N ALA A 17 14.88 -20.13 3.10
CA ALA A 17 15.79 -20.19 4.24
C ALA A 17 15.54 -18.99 5.17
N PRO A 18 15.73 -19.14 6.49
CA PRO A 18 15.55 -18.05 7.44
C PRO A 18 16.40 -16.82 7.07
N GLN A 19 15.78 -15.65 7.05
CA GLN A 19 16.41 -14.37 6.72
C GLN A 19 15.89 -13.26 7.64
N LEU A 20 16.61 -12.15 7.71
CA LEU A 20 16.11 -10.98 8.42
C LEU A 20 14.89 -10.40 7.71
N ALA A 21 14.05 -9.68 8.45
CA ALA A 21 12.96 -8.93 7.85
C ALA A 21 13.46 -7.94 6.82
N HIS A 22 12.61 -7.65 5.81
CA HIS A 22 12.90 -6.63 4.83
C HIS A 22 12.97 -5.24 5.47
N TYR A 23 13.39 -4.28 4.68
CA TYR A 23 13.68 -2.88 5.01
C TYR A 23 12.79 -2.27 6.12
N ASN A 24 13.43 -1.54 7.05
CA ASN A 24 12.83 -0.71 8.11
C ASN A 24 11.59 -1.29 8.79
N THR A 25 11.68 -2.54 9.19
CA THR A 25 10.56 -3.26 9.77
C THR A 25 10.51 -3.03 11.27
N GLU A 26 9.45 -2.43 11.76
CA GLU A 26 9.12 -2.42 13.18
C GLU A 26 8.80 -3.86 13.66
N GLY A 27 9.14 -4.16 14.92
CA GLY A 27 8.79 -5.45 15.52
C GLY A 27 9.66 -6.63 15.08
N ILE A 28 10.88 -6.37 14.61
CA ILE A 28 11.89 -7.42 14.35
C ILE A 28 12.52 -7.99 15.62
N VAL A 29 12.23 -7.38 16.76
CA VAL A 29 12.74 -7.79 18.06
C VAL A 29 11.73 -8.71 18.73
N CYS A 30 12.20 -9.85 19.23
CA CYS A 30 11.39 -10.82 19.95
C CYS A 30 10.77 -10.18 21.21
N PRO A 31 9.44 -10.24 21.40
CA PRO A 31 8.80 -9.67 22.59
C PRO A 31 9.11 -10.42 23.88
N GLU A 32 9.61 -11.66 23.80
CA GLU A 32 9.90 -12.50 24.97
C GLU A 32 11.35 -12.32 25.48
N CYS A 33 12.33 -12.30 24.57
CA CYS A 33 13.74 -12.30 24.95
C CYS A 33 14.57 -11.16 24.34
N HIS A 34 13.95 -10.30 23.54
CA HIS A 34 14.61 -9.20 22.83
C HIS A 34 15.67 -9.62 21.80
N GLY A 35 15.74 -10.91 21.46
CA GLY A 35 16.54 -11.41 20.33
C GLY A 35 15.95 -10.98 18.99
N ILE A 36 16.73 -11.08 17.92
CA ILE A 36 16.27 -10.74 16.57
C ILE A 36 15.41 -11.90 16.03
N LEU A 37 14.26 -11.55 15.41
CA LEU A 37 13.43 -12.51 14.68
C LEU A 37 13.98 -12.74 13.29
N THR A 38 13.95 -14.00 12.85
CA THR A 38 14.20 -14.43 11.47
C THR A 38 12.90 -14.90 10.83
N TYR A 39 12.83 -14.82 9.52
CA TYR A 39 11.63 -15.10 8.73
C TYR A 39 11.92 -16.18 7.67
N GLN A 40 11.09 -17.19 7.60
CA GLN A 40 11.06 -18.14 6.47
C GLN A 40 10.12 -17.64 5.36
N LEU A 41 9.19 -16.78 5.70
CA LEU A 41 8.33 -16.05 4.79
C LEU A 41 8.11 -14.65 5.39
N ASN A 42 8.58 -13.60 4.74
CA ASN A 42 8.27 -12.24 5.09
C ASN A 42 7.42 -11.62 3.97
N THR A 43 6.18 -11.28 4.26
CA THR A 43 5.24 -10.77 3.26
C THR A 43 5.33 -9.27 3.12
N TYR A 44 5.18 -8.53 4.20
CA TYR A 44 5.53 -7.11 4.28
C TYR A 44 5.67 -6.68 5.75
N ALA A 45 6.44 -5.64 6.00
CA ALA A 45 6.76 -5.19 7.34
C ALA A 45 7.20 -6.40 8.22
N ASN A 46 6.60 -6.56 9.39
CA ASN A 46 6.86 -7.66 10.31
C ASN A 46 5.85 -8.83 10.17
N LEU A 47 5.10 -8.89 9.08
CA LEU A 47 4.14 -9.97 8.84
C LEU A 47 4.79 -11.10 8.06
N GLY A 48 4.55 -12.34 8.54
CA GLY A 48 5.10 -13.51 7.89
C GLY A 48 5.23 -14.72 8.81
N ASP A 49 6.08 -15.65 8.44
CA ASP A 49 6.44 -16.84 9.25
C ASP A 49 7.78 -16.59 9.93
N TYR A 50 7.71 -16.15 11.17
CA TYR A 50 8.86 -15.74 11.97
C TYR A 50 9.17 -16.72 13.10
N ILE A 51 10.44 -16.74 13.47
CA ILE A 51 10.97 -17.47 14.63
C ILE A 51 12.09 -16.67 15.32
N CYS A 52 12.15 -16.78 16.65
CA CYS A 52 13.29 -16.35 17.45
C CYS A 52 14.19 -17.55 17.73
N GLU A 53 15.37 -17.60 17.17
CA GLU A 53 16.32 -18.69 17.38
C GLU A 53 16.82 -18.76 18.83
N SER A 54 16.77 -17.63 19.58
CA SER A 54 17.25 -17.57 20.95
C SER A 54 16.31 -18.20 21.97
N CYS A 55 14.97 -18.09 21.80
CA CYS A 55 13.99 -18.58 22.79
C CYS A 55 12.90 -19.46 22.19
N GLY A 56 12.86 -19.65 20.87
CA GLY A 56 11.84 -20.44 20.21
C GLY A 56 10.48 -19.74 20.02
N PHE A 57 10.36 -18.45 20.37
CA PHE A 57 9.14 -17.69 20.06
C PHE A 57 8.90 -17.68 18.55
N HIS A 58 7.72 -18.04 18.12
CA HIS A 58 7.39 -18.18 16.70
C HIS A 58 5.95 -17.80 16.41
N ARG A 59 5.65 -17.62 15.13
CA ARG A 59 4.30 -17.35 14.63
C ARG A 59 3.34 -18.47 15.06
N PRO A 60 2.18 -18.13 15.66
CA PRO A 60 1.14 -19.13 15.93
C PRO A 60 0.64 -19.81 14.65
N PRO A 61 0.13 -21.06 14.74
CA PRO A 61 -0.50 -21.74 13.62
C PRO A 61 -1.66 -20.91 13.06
N LEU A 62 -1.74 -20.80 11.73
CA LEU A 62 -2.81 -20.06 11.07
C LEU A 62 -4.09 -20.90 10.96
N THR A 63 -5.23 -20.27 11.24
CA THR A 63 -6.56 -20.82 11.02
C THR A 63 -7.07 -20.50 9.62
N VAL A 64 -6.74 -19.30 9.14
CA VAL A 64 -7.10 -18.81 7.80
C VAL A 64 -5.82 -18.39 7.11
N ALA A 65 -5.42 -19.13 6.08
CA ALA A 65 -4.13 -18.95 5.43
C ALA A 65 -4.29 -18.74 3.92
N VAL A 66 -3.55 -17.78 3.36
CA VAL A 66 -3.26 -17.79 1.92
C VAL A 66 -2.22 -18.86 1.68
N ASP A 67 -2.63 -19.94 1.03
CA ASP A 67 -1.77 -21.08 0.66
C ASP A 67 -1.19 -20.97 -0.75
N GLU A 68 -1.77 -20.13 -1.61
CA GLU A 68 -1.25 -19.86 -2.95
C GLU A 68 -1.58 -18.42 -3.38
N LEU A 69 -0.59 -17.69 -3.85
CA LEU A 69 -0.75 -16.42 -4.54
C LEU A 69 -0.58 -16.67 -6.05
N THR A 70 -1.71 -16.72 -6.78
CA THR A 70 -1.72 -17.07 -8.19
C THR A 70 -1.36 -15.89 -9.08
N GLU A 71 -1.86 -14.69 -8.73
CA GLU A 71 -1.59 -13.47 -9.47
C GLU A 71 -1.65 -12.26 -8.54
N LEU A 72 -0.72 -11.34 -8.71
CA LEU A 72 -0.68 -10.06 -8.03
C LEU A 72 -0.34 -8.97 -9.04
N THR A 73 -1.27 -8.03 -9.24
CA THR A 73 -1.07 -6.88 -10.12
C THR A 73 -1.26 -5.57 -9.34
N ASN A 74 -1.08 -4.45 -10.01
CA ASN A 74 -1.39 -3.13 -9.45
C ASN A 74 -2.89 -2.86 -9.31
N THR A 75 -3.77 -3.69 -9.91
CA THR A 75 -5.23 -3.46 -9.93
C THR A 75 -6.07 -4.63 -9.45
N SER A 76 -5.48 -5.82 -9.33
CA SER A 76 -6.21 -7.04 -8.93
C SER A 76 -5.30 -8.04 -8.24
N SER A 77 -5.91 -8.99 -7.53
CA SER A 77 -5.19 -10.09 -6.90
C SER A 77 -6.02 -11.37 -6.96
N HIS A 78 -5.36 -12.50 -7.34
CA HIS A 78 -5.92 -13.84 -7.33
C HIS A 78 -5.13 -14.72 -6.38
N PHE A 79 -5.80 -15.36 -5.45
CA PHE A 79 -5.18 -16.16 -4.41
C PHE A 79 -6.09 -17.27 -3.90
N LYS A 80 -5.51 -18.26 -3.21
CA LYS A 80 -6.27 -19.28 -2.49
C LYS A 80 -6.18 -19.05 -1.00
N ILE A 81 -7.30 -19.21 -0.31
CA ILE A 81 -7.38 -19.29 1.15
C ILE A 81 -7.90 -20.68 1.51
N ASN A 82 -7.12 -21.45 2.24
CA ASN A 82 -7.45 -22.81 2.66
C ASN A 82 -7.98 -23.65 1.47
N GLY A 83 -7.27 -23.62 0.33
CA GLY A 83 -7.62 -24.32 -0.91
C GLY A 83 -8.75 -23.71 -1.74
N THR A 84 -9.43 -22.67 -1.25
CA THR A 84 -10.52 -22.00 -1.99
C THR A 84 -10.01 -20.80 -2.76
N ASN A 85 -10.29 -20.73 -4.07
CA ASN A 85 -9.91 -19.59 -4.91
C ASN A 85 -10.73 -18.34 -4.59
N TYR A 86 -10.05 -17.22 -4.47
CA TYR A 86 -10.64 -15.88 -4.33
C TYR A 86 -10.00 -14.90 -5.31
N HIS A 87 -10.75 -13.86 -5.62
CA HIS A 87 -10.34 -12.74 -6.46
C HIS A 87 -10.81 -11.43 -5.83
N ILE A 88 -9.97 -10.40 -5.87
CA ILE A 88 -10.33 -9.03 -5.49
C ILE A 88 -9.89 -8.06 -6.59
N ASN A 89 -10.76 -7.09 -6.91
CA ASN A 89 -10.53 -6.05 -7.92
C ASN A 89 -9.72 -4.87 -7.34
N ILE A 90 -8.64 -5.18 -6.61
CA ILE A 90 -7.74 -4.21 -6.02
C ILE A 90 -6.35 -4.84 -5.89
N GLY A 91 -5.32 -4.10 -6.27
CA GLY A 91 -3.94 -4.59 -6.26
C GLY A 91 -3.25 -4.41 -4.90
N GLY A 92 -2.07 -4.99 -4.81
CA GLY A 92 -1.19 -4.86 -3.65
C GLY A 92 -1.44 -5.87 -2.54
N LEU A 93 -0.34 -6.36 -1.98
CA LEU A 93 -0.32 -7.45 -1.01
C LEU A 93 -1.11 -7.14 0.27
N TYR A 94 -1.08 -5.88 0.73
CA TYR A 94 -1.82 -5.46 1.91
C TYR A 94 -3.36 -5.60 1.76
N ASN A 95 -3.89 -5.54 0.54
CA ASN A 95 -5.30 -5.76 0.29
C ASN A 95 -5.69 -7.24 0.39
N ILE A 96 -4.76 -8.16 0.13
CA ILE A 96 -4.98 -9.57 0.42
C ILE A 96 -5.09 -9.81 1.93
N TYR A 97 -4.31 -9.11 2.77
CA TYR A 97 -4.48 -9.16 4.22
C TYR A 97 -5.84 -8.61 4.68
N ASN A 98 -6.32 -7.54 4.04
CA ASN A 98 -7.68 -7.03 4.30
C ASN A 98 -8.75 -8.08 3.93
N ALA A 99 -8.58 -8.76 2.79
CA ALA A 99 -9.46 -9.85 2.37
C ALA A 99 -9.39 -11.05 3.33
N LEU A 100 -8.18 -11.43 3.81
CA LEU A 100 -7.99 -12.48 4.81
C LEU A 100 -8.76 -12.18 6.10
N ALA A 101 -8.66 -10.94 6.60
CA ALA A 101 -9.41 -10.53 7.79
C ALA A 101 -10.92 -10.64 7.56
N ALA A 102 -11.42 -10.20 6.40
CA ALA A 102 -12.82 -10.32 6.05
C ALA A 102 -13.28 -11.79 5.95
N VAL A 103 -12.49 -12.66 5.33
CA VAL A 103 -12.75 -14.10 5.25
C VAL A 103 -12.75 -14.75 6.63
N ALA A 104 -11.79 -14.41 7.49
CA ALA A 104 -11.71 -14.96 8.85
C ALA A 104 -12.98 -14.62 9.66
N VAL A 105 -13.45 -13.36 9.58
CA VAL A 105 -14.70 -12.94 10.23
C VAL A 105 -15.91 -13.64 9.60
N ALA A 106 -15.97 -13.72 8.28
CA ALA A 106 -17.08 -14.37 7.57
C ALA A 106 -17.18 -15.87 7.92
N HIS A 107 -16.05 -16.56 7.99
CA HIS A 107 -16.00 -17.98 8.42
C HIS A 107 -16.46 -18.16 9.86
N TYR A 108 -16.12 -17.24 10.77
CA TYR A 108 -16.62 -17.28 12.14
C TYR A 108 -18.15 -17.22 12.24
N PHE A 109 -18.80 -16.55 11.27
CA PHE A 109 -20.27 -16.48 11.17
C PHE A 109 -20.87 -17.50 10.18
N ASP A 110 -20.15 -18.55 9.83
CA ASP A 110 -20.59 -19.63 8.93
C ASP A 110 -21.06 -19.13 7.53
N VAL A 111 -20.50 -18.01 7.07
CA VAL A 111 -20.78 -17.48 5.72
C VAL A 111 -20.08 -18.35 4.69
N SER A 112 -20.85 -18.87 3.72
CA SER A 112 -20.29 -19.76 2.71
C SER A 112 -19.29 -19.04 1.78
N PRO A 113 -18.27 -19.77 1.26
CA PRO A 113 -17.29 -19.19 0.33
C PRO A 113 -17.90 -18.51 -0.89
N ASP A 114 -19.00 -19.03 -1.43
CA ASP A 114 -19.67 -18.43 -2.59
C ASP A 114 -20.32 -17.08 -2.29
N VAL A 115 -20.78 -16.87 -1.05
CA VAL A 115 -21.28 -15.57 -0.61
C VAL A 115 -20.13 -14.59 -0.48
N ILE A 116 -19.01 -15.01 0.09
CA ILE A 116 -17.80 -14.19 0.25
C ILE A 116 -17.27 -13.76 -1.14
N LYS A 117 -17.15 -14.70 -2.10
CA LYS A 117 -16.74 -14.41 -3.49
C LYS A 117 -17.63 -13.34 -4.12
N ARG A 118 -18.95 -13.52 -4.05
CA ARG A 118 -19.89 -12.49 -4.57
C ARG A 118 -19.75 -11.13 -3.86
N GLY A 119 -19.35 -11.13 -2.60
CA GLY A 119 -19.04 -9.91 -1.85
C GLY A 119 -17.80 -9.22 -2.43
N PHE A 120 -16.74 -9.95 -2.69
CA PHE A 120 -15.51 -9.42 -3.30
C PHE A 120 -15.74 -8.95 -4.73
N ASP A 121 -16.48 -9.69 -5.56
CA ASP A 121 -16.81 -9.29 -6.93
C ASP A 121 -17.58 -7.97 -7.00
N LYS A 122 -18.40 -7.69 -6.00
CA LYS A 122 -19.19 -6.44 -5.89
C LYS A 122 -18.44 -5.32 -5.22
N SER A 123 -17.31 -5.61 -4.57
CA SER A 123 -16.52 -4.60 -3.89
C SER A 123 -15.93 -3.62 -4.90
N LYS A 124 -16.08 -2.34 -4.60
CA LYS A 124 -15.42 -1.25 -5.34
C LYS A 124 -14.27 -0.72 -4.52
N ALA A 125 -13.28 -0.15 -5.19
CA ALA A 125 -12.23 0.60 -4.51
C ALA A 125 -12.86 1.65 -3.59
N VAL A 126 -12.45 1.66 -2.33
CA VAL A 126 -12.96 2.59 -1.32
C VAL A 126 -12.10 3.83 -1.34
N PHE A 127 -12.70 4.97 -1.07
CA PHE A 127 -12.13 6.29 -0.85
C PHE A 127 -10.63 6.28 -0.47
N GLY A 128 -9.79 6.89 -1.33
CA GLY A 128 -8.35 7.00 -1.11
C GLY A 128 -7.56 5.68 -1.14
N ARG A 129 -8.22 4.56 -1.44
CA ARG A 129 -7.57 3.25 -1.56
C ARG A 129 -7.63 2.77 -2.99
N GLN A 130 -6.67 3.24 -3.82
CA GLN A 130 -6.61 3.00 -5.26
C GLN A 130 -7.86 3.54 -6.00
N GLU A 131 -8.25 4.76 -5.64
CA GLU A 131 -9.33 5.45 -6.34
C GLU A 131 -8.88 5.84 -7.74
N THR A 132 -9.61 5.41 -8.76
CA THR A 132 -9.28 5.66 -10.16
C THR A 132 -10.21 6.70 -10.78
N PHE A 133 -9.65 7.61 -11.56
CA PHE A 133 -10.37 8.65 -12.29
C PHE A 133 -9.55 9.08 -13.52
N LYS A 134 -10.10 9.99 -14.33
CA LYS A 134 -9.39 10.52 -15.50
C LYS A 134 -9.13 12.00 -15.37
N ILE A 135 -7.92 12.43 -15.76
CA ILE A 135 -7.57 13.83 -16.00
C ILE A 135 -7.24 13.98 -17.49
N GLY A 136 -8.18 14.51 -18.29
CA GLY A 136 -8.09 14.44 -19.74
C GLY A 136 -8.13 13.00 -20.21
N ASP A 137 -7.12 12.58 -20.98
CA ASP A 137 -7.00 11.20 -21.47
C ASP A 137 -6.19 10.29 -20.53
N LYS A 138 -5.66 10.82 -19.42
CA LYS A 138 -4.85 10.05 -18.46
C LYS A 138 -5.69 9.28 -17.48
N GLU A 139 -5.31 8.05 -17.24
CA GLU A 139 -5.80 7.25 -16.11
C GLU A 139 -4.99 7.56 -14.86
N CYS A 140 -5.65 8.06 -13.84
CA CYS A 140 -5.04 8.45 -12.58
C CYS A 140 -5.48 7.51 -11.46
N THR A 141 -4.54 7.15 -10.58
CA THR A 141 -4.82 6.36 -9.38
C THR A 141 -4.33 7.12 -8.14
N LEU A 142 -5.26 7.45 -7.24
CA LEU A 142 -4.98 8.12 -5.98
C LEU A 142 -4.90 7.09 -4.85
N VAL A 143 -3.80 7.14 -4.11
CA VAL A 143 -3.50 6.19 -3.02
C VAL A 143 -3.12 6.97 -1.76
N LEU A 144 -3.84 6.70 -0.67
CA LEU A 144 -3.52 7.25 0.64
C LEU A 144 -2.24 6.61 1.19
N ILE A 145 -1.31 7.46 1.62
CA ILE A 145 -0.13 7.09 2.41
C ILE A 145 -0.14 7.84 3.74
N LYS A 146 0.24 7.18 4.83
CA LYS A 146 0.14 7.78 6.17
C LYS A 146 1.31 7.44 7.11
N ASN A 147 2.05 6.41 6.80
CA ASN A 147 3.13 5.88 7.62
C ASN A 147 4.13 5.12 6.74
N PRO A 148 5.32 4.73 7.27
CA PRO A 148 6.35 4.06 6.46
C PRO A 148 5.86 2.80 5.76
N VAL A 149 5.18 1.94 6.49
CA VAL A 149 4.69 0.65 5.95
C VAL A 149 3.67 0.88 4.84
N GLY A 150 2.69 1.79 5.06
CA GLY A 150 1.68 2.09 4.06
C GLY A 150 2.27 2.72 2.79
N ALA A 151 3.25 3.62 2.93
CA ALA A 151 3.93 4.21 1.78
C ALA A 151 4.75 3.16 1.01
N THR A 152 5.52 2.32 1.70
CA THR A 152 6.28 1.23 1.08
C THR A 152 5.35 0.27 0.33
N GLN A 153 4.22 -0.11 0.93
CA GLN A 153 3.24 -0.98 0.26
C GLN A 153 2.57 -0.33 -0.96
N ALA A 154 2.32 0.98 -0.91
CA ALA A 154 1.83 1.71 -2.08
C ALA A 154 2.88 1.74 -3.20
N ILE A 155 4.16 1.94 -2.85
CA ILE A 155 5.28 1.90 -3.80
C ILE A 155 5.44 0.49 -4.41
N GLU A 156 5.40 -0.56 -3.60
CA GLU A 156 5.44 -1.95 -4.08
C GLU A 156 4.27 -2.27 -5.02
N MET A 157 3.09 -1.75 -4.74
CA MET A 157 1.92 -1.94 -5.60
C MET A 157 2.09 -1.23 -6.95
N ILE A 158 2.52 0.05 -6.98
CA ILE A 158 2.71 0.77 -8.25
C ILE A 158 3.86 0.18 -9.07
N LYS A 159 4.85 -0.45 -8.45
CA LYS A 159 5.93 -1.18 -9.12
C LYS A 159 5.42 -2.35 -9.97
N LEU A 160 4.23 -2.88 -9.68
CA LEU A 160 3.60 -3.93 -10.48
C LEU A 160 2.95 -3.41 -11.77
N ALA A 161 2.90 -2.09 -11.98
CA ALA A 161 2.35 -1.52 -13.21
C ALA A 161 3.19 -1.92 -14.43
N PRO A 162 2.58 -2.50 -15.49
CA PRO A 162 3.32 -3.01 -16.65
C PRO A 162 3.63 -1.93 -17.70
N TYR A 163 3.52 -0.64 -17.35
CA TYR A 163 3.64 0.50 -18.24
C TYR A 163 4.34 1.67 -17.55
N PRO A 164 4.96 2.59 -18.31
CA PRO A 164 5.50 3.83 -17.75
C PRO A 164 4.37 4.72 -17.21
N PHE A 165 4.64 5.40 -16.11
CA PHE A 165 3.68 6.31 -15.46
C PHE A 165 4.40 7.51 -14.85
N SER A 166 3.68 8.59 -14.62
CA SER A 166 4.16 9.70 -13.81
C SER A 166 3.74 9.51 -12.35
N LEU A 167 4.56 10.02 -11.43
CA LEU A 167 4.33 9.91 -10.00
C LEU A 167 4.17 11.29 -9.38
N SER A 168 3.11 11.49 -8.60
CA SER A 168 2.98 12.64 -7.70
C SER A 168 2.99 12.16 -6.27
N VAL A 169 3.80 12.79 -5.40
CA VAL A 169 3.80 12.50 -3.96
C VAL A 169 3.42 13.78 -3.23
N LEU A 170 2.24 13.77 -2.59
CA LEU A 170 1.64 14.93 -1.94
C LEU A 170 1.74 14.79 -0.43
N LEU A 171 2.55 15.63 0.18
CA LEU A 171 2.81 15.60 1.62
C LEU A 171 2.24 16.84 2.31
N ASN A 172 1.25 16.63 3.16
CA ASN A 172 0.78 17.58 4.14
C ASN A 172 1.20 17.13 5.56
N ALA A 173 1.18 18.06 6.51
CA ALA A 173 1.44 17.81 7.93
C ALA A 173 0.40 18.56 8.78
N ASN A 174 -0.86 18.47 8.37
CA ASN A 174 -1.97 18.98 9.15
C ASN A 174 -2.27 18.05 10.33
N TYR A 175 -3.05 18.50 11.31
CA TYR A 175 -3.34 17.72 12.51
C TYR A 175 -3.86 16.31 12.21
N ALA A 176 -4.70 16.15 11.18
CA ALA A 176 -5.26 14.86 10.79
C ALA A 176 -4.26 13.92 10.07
N ASP A 177 -3.17 14.47 9.50
CA ASP A 177 -2.09 13.68 8.89
C ASP A 177 -1.12 13.13 9.94
N GLY A 178 -1.03 13.80 11.08
CA GLY A 178 0.08 13.74 12.01
C GLY A 178 1.10 14.84 11.66
N ILE A 179 1.50 15.61 12.68
CA ILE A 179 2.42 16.77 12.49
C ILE A 179 3.82 16.31 12.12
N ASP A 180 4.22 15.13 12.59
CA ASP A 180 5.53 14.54 12.32
C ASP A 180 5.56 13.90 10.93
N THR A 181 6.44 14.42 10.07
CA THR A 181 6.69 13.91 8.72
C THR A 181 7.94 13.05 8.64
N SER A 182 8.65 12.81 9.75
CA SER A 182 9.91 12.05 9.76
C SER A 182 9.75 10.62 9.23
N TRP A 183 8.55 10.05 9.30
CA TRP A 183 8.23 8.73 8.77
C TRP A 183 8.55 8.54 7.28
N ILE A 184 8.64 9.65 6.49
CA ILE A 184 9.01 9.54 5.08
C ILE A 184 10.44 9.00 4.89
N TRP A 185 11.30 9.13 5.90
CA TRP A 185 12.68 8.62 5.87
C TRP A 185 12.76 7.12 6.12
N ASP A 186 11.73 6.55 6.75
CA ASP A 186 11.61 5.12 7.04
C ASP A 186 10.85 4.36 5.94
N ALA A 187 10.16 5.05 5.03
CA ALA A 187 9.52 4.46 3.87
C ALA A 187 10.54 4.20 2.74
N ASP A 188 10.39 3.07 2.05
CA ASP A 188 11.33 2.61 1.00
C ASP A 188 11.07 3.32 -0.34
N PHE A 189 11.30 4.63 -0.38
CA PHE A 189 11.25 5.40 -1.62
C PHE A 189 12.40 5.06 -2.59
N GLU A 190 13.43 4.37 -2.14
CA GLU A 190 14.54 3.90 -2.97
C GLU A 190 14.06 3.03 -4.14
N GLN A 191 12.97 2.30 -3.98
CA GLN A 191 12.40 1.46 -5.02
C GLN A 191 11.96 2.24 -6.27
N ILE A 192 11.65 3.54 -6.17
CA ILE A 192 11.24 4.35 -7.32
C ILE A 192 12.33 4.45 -8.39
N THR A 193 13.61 4.32 -8.01
CA THR A 193 14.74 4.34 -8.96
C THR A 193 14.79 3.11 -9.84
N GLN A 194 14.00 2.08 -9.54
CA GLN A 194 13.91 0.82 -10.30
C GLN A 194 12.71 0.80 -11.26
N MET A 195 11.93 1.90 -11.31
CA MET A 195 10.71 1.99 -12.10
C MET A 195 10.90 2.92 -13.31
N ASP A 196 10.11 2.71 -14.36
CA ASP A 196 10.07 3.62 -15.51
C ASP A 196 9.15 4.81 -15.21
N ILE A 197 9.68 5.78 -14.47
CA ILE A 197 9.00 7.01 -14.08
C ILE A 197 9.76 8.17 -14.74
N PRO A 198 9.25 8.80 -15.79
CA PRO A 198 9.98 9.86 -16.49
C PRO A 198 9.99 11.18 -15.70
N GLU A 199 9.03 11.41 -14.84
CA GLU A 199 8.92 12.63 -14.04
C GLU A 199 8.16 12.42 -12.73
N ILE A 200 8.62 13.09 -11.66
CA ILE A 200 8.01 13.06 -10.36
C ILE A 200 7.59 14.48 -9.95
N ASN A 201 6.41 14.58 -9.37
CA ASN A 201 5.88 15.80 -8.79
C ASN A 201 5.84 15.68 -7.26
N ALA A 202 6.57 16.54 -6.58
CA ALA A 202 6.55 16.67 -5.13
C ALA A 202 5.60 17.82 -4.77
N GLY A 203 4.46 17.52 -4.15
CA GLY A 203 3.41 18.49 -3.90
C GLY A 203 2.94 18.55 -2.45
N GLY A 204 2.06 19.54 -2.19
CA GLY A 204 1.45 19.77 -0.89
C GLY A 204 2.21 20.78 -0.01
N VAL A 205 1.71 20.99 1.20
CA VAL A 205 2.27 21.98 2.14
C VAL A 205 3.75 21.70 2.47
N ARG A 206 4.13 20.43 2.47
CA ARG A 206 5.50 19.97 2.77
C ARG A 206 6.24 19.49 1.50
N HIS A 207 5.93 20.06 0.34
CA HIS A 207 6.52 19.70 -0.95
C HIS A 207 8.05 19.67 -0.94
N SER A 208 8.70 20.63 -0.28
CA SER A 208 10.16 20.68 -0.23
C SER A 208 10.78 19.53 0.58
N GLU A 209 10.08 19.03 1.61
CA GLU A 209 10.56 17.90 2.40
C GLU A 209 10.50 16.60 1.60
N ILE A 210 9.36 16.35 0.94
CA ILE A 210 9.23 15.14 0.11
C ILE A 210 10.13 15.22 -1.13
N ALA A 211 10.30 16.40 -1.74
CA ALA A 211 11.27 16.58 -2.83
C ALA A 211 12.69 16.26 -2.39
N ARG A 212 13.10 16.71 -1.19
CA ARG A 212 14.40 16.37 -0.61
C ARG A 212 14.53 14.86 -0.38
N ARG A 213 13.50 14.21 0.16
CA ARG A 213 13.48 12.75 0.37
C ARG A 213 13.66 11.99 -0.95
N LEU A 214 12.93 12.41 -1.99
CA LEU A 214 13.02 11.81 -3.32
C LEU A 214 14.41 11.97 -3.94
N ARG A 215 15.06 13.14 -3.80
CA ARG A 215 16.45 13.35 -4.28
C ARG A 215 17.46 12.45 -3.57
N VAL A 216 17.26 12.18 -2.29
CA VAL A 216 18.16 11.30 -1.52
C VAL A 216 18.10 9.86 -1.97
N THR A 217 17.01 9.39 -2.60
CA THR A 217 16.95 8.06 -3.21
C THR A 217 17.95 7.87 -4.37
N GLY A 218 18.48 8.94 -4.91
CA GLY A 218 19.29 8.93 -6.15
C GLY A 218 18.47 9.15 -7.42
N TYR A 219 17.17 9.43 -7.32
CA TYR A 219 16.35 9.79 -8.48
C TYR A 219 16.83 11.13 -9.08
N PRO A 220 16.87 11.28 -10.43
CA PRO A 220 17.40 12.48 -11.07
C PRO A 220 16.69 13.75 -10.62
N ALA A 221 17.45 14.70 -10.09
CA ALA A 221 16.89 15.89 -9.45
C ALA A 221 16.19 16.84 -10.44
N ASP A 222 16.60 16.84 -11.69
CA ASP A 222 16.02 17.60 -12.81
C ASP A 222 14.67 17.03 -13.29
N GLN A 223 14.33 15.80 -12.90
CA GLN A 223 13.05 15.16 -13.16
C GLN A 223 12.07 15.29 -11.99
N ILE A 224 12.45 15.99 -10.90
CA ILE A 224 11.59 16.25 -9.75
C ILE A 224 11.13 17.71 -9.80
N THR A 225 9.83 17.91 -9.99
CA THR A 225 9.20 19.24 -9.89
C THR A 225 8.59 19.45 -8.51
N GLU A 226 8.73 20.64 -7.95
CA GLU A 226 8.16 21.03 -6.67
C GLU A 226 6.98 21.96 -6.85
N ASN A 227 5.82 21.64 -6.28
CA ASN A 227 4.61 22.44 -6.35
C ASN A 227 3.96 22.58 -4.97
N ALA A 228 3.93 23.80 -4.44
CA ALA A 228 3.29 24.09 -3.16
C ALA A 228 1.75 24.03 -3.24
N LYS A 229 1.18 24.30 -4.43
CA LYS A 229 -0.26 24.35 -4.66
C LYS A 229 -0.72 23.11 -5.41
N LEU A 230 -1.85 22.56 -5.01
CA LEU A 230 -2.41 21.36 -5.64
C LEU A 230 -2.98 21.64 -7.04
N GLU A 231 -3.36 22.88 -7.34
CA GLU A 231 -3.77 23.33 -8.68
C GLU A 231 -2.60 23.25 -9.68
N ASP A 232 -1.37 23.55 -9.23
CA ASP A 232 -0.18 23.43 -10.05
C ASP A 232 0.16 21.94 -10.28
N VAL A 233 0.01 21.10 -9.25
CA VAL A 233 0.12 19.64 -9.38
C VAL A 233 -0.86 19.09 -10.40
N PHE A 234 -2.13 19.48 -10.30
CA PHE A 234 -3.17 19.06 -11.25
C PHE A 234 -2.85 19.48 -12.69
N THR A 235 -2.41 20.73 -12.87
CA THR A 235 -2.01 21.25 -14.18
C THR A 235 -0.83 20.48 -14.75
N GLN A 236 0.15 20.15 -13.91
CA GLN A 236 1.31 19.36 -14.32
C GLN A 236 0.89 17.96 -14.72
N ILE A 237 0.08 17.24 -13.92
CA ILE A 237 -0.43 15.92 -14.27
C ILE A 237 -1.12 15.94 -15.64
N LYS A 238 -1.93 16.97 -15.90
CA LYS A 238 -2.61 17.14 -17.20
C LYS A 238 -1.63 17.29 -18.36
N GLY A 239 -0.50 17.95 -18.14
CA GLY A 239 0.53 18.22 -19.16
C GLY A 239 1.54 17.09 -19.38
N GLN A 240 1.62 16.09 -18.48
CA GLN A 240 2.58 14.98 -18.57
C GLN A 240 2.36 14.10 -19.79
N THR A 241 3.43 13.44 -20.27
CA THR A 241 3.38 12.63 -21.50
C THR A 241 2.91 11.19 -21.29
N THR A 242 3.01 10.68 -20.06
CA THR A 242 2.59 9.31 -19.72
C THR A 242 1.06 9.17 -19.74
N PRO A 243 0.51 8.03 -20.19
CA PRO A 243 -0.94 7.78 -20.19
C PRO A 243 -1.50 7.49 -18.80
N HIS A 244 -0.63 7.17 -17.83
CA HIS A 244 -0.99 6.84 -16.46
C HIS A 244 -0.28 7.76 -15.47
N ALA A 245 -0.97 8.06 -14.35
CA ALA A 245 -0.40 8.81 -13.24
C ALA A 245 -0.79 8.18 -11.90
N TYR A 246 0.19 7.97 -11.02
CA TYR A 246 -0.08 7.62 -9.63
C TYR A 246 0.11 8.83 -8.73
N ILE A 247 -0.80 8.99 -7.77
CA ILE A 247 -0.80 10.09 -6.82
C ILE A 247 -0.80 9.48 -5.42
N LEU A 248 0.35 9.49 -4.76
CA LEU A 248 0.49 9.08 -3.37
C LEU A 248 0.29 10.31 -2.49
N ALA A 249 -0.71 10.33 -1.62
CA ALA A 249 -1.06 11.52 -0.86
C ALA A 249 -1.31 11.21 0.61
N THR A 250 -0.87 12.11 1.51
CA THR A 250 -1.32 12.10 2.90
C THR A 250 -2.79 12.47 2.99
N TYR A 251 -3.42 12.23 4.13
CA TYR A 251 -4.88 12.29 4.27
C TYR A 251 -5.46 13.66 3.88
N THR A 252 -4.93 14.76 4.41
CA THR A 252 -5.48 16.08 4.07
C THR A 252 -5.11 16.51 2.66
N ALA A 253 -3.92 16.17 2.15
CA ALA A 253 -3.55 16.41 0.77
C ALA A 253 -4.47 15.65 -0.20
N MET A 254 -4.83 14.41 0.14
CA MET A 254 -5.80 13.62 -0.60
C MET A 254 -7.18 14.29 -0.62
N LEU A 255 -7.68 14.74 0.54
CA LEU A 255 -8.97 15.41 0.62
C LEU A 255 -9.02 16.70 -0.20
N GLU A 256 -8.00 17.54 -0.07
CA GLU A 256 -7.87 18.79 -0.81
C GLU A 256 -7.77 18.54 -2.33
N PHE A 257 -6.99 17.53 -2.73
CA PHE A 257 -6.88 17.17 -4.15
C PHE A 257 -8.19 16.60 -4.70
N ARG A 258 -8.93 15.80 -3.92
CA ARG A 258 -10.26 15.32 -4.29
C ARG A 258 -11.27 16.47 -4.42
N GLU A 259 -11.20 17.46 -3.54
CA GLU A 259 -12.07 18.65 -3.67
C GLU A 259 -11.80 19.38 -4.98
N LEU A 260 -10.52 19.53 -5.37
CA LEU A 260 -10.15 20.10 -6.68
C LEU A 260 -10.69 19.25 -7.84
N LEU A 261 -10.54 17.91 -7.78
CA LEU A 261 -11.10 17.02 -8.81
C LEU A 261 -12.63 17.12 -8.93
N ALA A 262 -13.33 17.29 -7.80
CA ALA A 262 -14.79 17.47 -7.80
C ALA A 262 -15.20 18.84 -8.37
N GLN A 263 -14.44 19.91 -8.13
CA GLN A 263 -14.64 21.22 -8.73
C GLN A 263 -14.46 21.18 -10.26
N GLU A 264 -13.51 20.36 -10.73
CA GLU A 264 -13.27 20.10 -12.15
C GLU A 264 -14.25 19.07 -12.76
N HIS A 265 -15.24 18.58 -11.98
CA HIS A 265 -16.25 17.59 -12.40
C HIS A 265 -15.67 16.22 -12.85
N LEU A 266 -14.52 15.84 -12.33
CA LEU A 266 -13.84 14.58 -12.67
C LEU A 266 -14.22 13.41 -11.75
N ILE A 267 -14.67 13.72 -10.53
CA ILE A 267 -15.20 12.76 -9.56
C ILE A 267 -16.45 13.32 -8.88
N GLU A 268 -17.22 12.45 -8.23
CA GLU A 268 -18.32 12.88 -7.37
C GLU A 268 -17.78 13.50 -6.06
N LYS A 269 -18.42 14.56 -5.59
CA LYS A 269 -18.00 15.29 -4.38
C LYS A 269 -18.26 14.49 -3.11
N GLU A 270 -19.33 13.70 -3.08
CA GLU A 270 -19.74 12.89 -1.92
C GLU A 270 -19.56 11.40 -2.23
N MET A 271 -19.12 10.67 -1.22
CA MET A 271 -19.16 9.21 -1.26
C MET A 271 -20.55 8.75 -0.82
N ASN A 272 -21.28 8.13 -1.72
CA ASN A 272 -22.48 7.36 -1.39
C ASN A 272 -22.13 5.96 -0.88
#